data_f650419ae3ae9549390dbc61729e2c17
#
_entry.id   f650419ae3ae9549390dbc61729e2c17
#
_cell.length_a   1.000
_cell.length_b   1.000
_cell.length_c   1.000
_cell.angle_alpha   90.00
_cell.angle_beta   90.00
_cell.angle_gamma   90.00
#
_symmetry.space_group_name_H-M   'P 1'
#
loop_
_entity.id
_entity.type
_entity.pdbx_description
1 polymer ?
#
loop_
_entity_poly.entity_id
_entity_poly.type
_entity_poly.pdbx_seq_one_letter_code
_entity_poly.pdbx_strand_id
1 'polypeptide(L)'
;MQSFVSRLFTTAVAAIALCASGAALAQKVKLATSAGDIVVELDAAKAPKSVANFLEYVKAGHYNGTIFHRVIDNFMIQGGGMTTDMKEKETRAPIPLESRNGLTNQRGTLAMARTSDPNSATAQFFINVKDNDFLNQTQAKDGNGYAVFGKVVKGMDVVDKIRAMPTGAGDVPLQQVVIKQATVEK
;
A
#
# COMPACT_ATOMS: atom_id res chain seq x y z
N MET A 1 56.77 -38.22 -46.98
CA MET A 1 55.72 -38.57 -46.02
C MET A 1 55.69 -37.45 -44.96
N GLN A 2 54.84 -36.47 -45.17
CA GLN A 2 54.70 -35.31 -44.23
C GLN A 2 53.24 -35.31 -43.73
N SER A 3 53.10 -35.49 -42.45
CA SER A 3 51.79 -35.50 -41.73
C SER A 3 51.40 -34.07 -41.37
N PHE A 4 50.27 -33.58 -41.92
CA PHE A 4 49.65 -32.31 -41.58
C PHE A 4 48.78 -32.50 -40.31
N VAL A 5 49.17 -31.86 -39.22
CA VAL A 5 48.38 -31.74 -38.01
C VAL A 5 47.56 -30.47 -38.10
N SER A 6 46.25 -30.59 -38.33
CA SER A 6 45.30 -29.49 -38.30
C SER A 6 44.91 -29.17 -36.86
N ARG A 7 45.25 -27.98 -36.38
CA ARG A 7 44.82 -27.46 -35.10
C ARG A 7 43.50 -26.72 -35.28
N LEU A 8 42.39 -27.30 -34.77
CA LEU A 8 41.13 -26.61 -34.60
C LEU A 8 41.25 -25.67 -33.41
N PHE A 9 41.16 -24.36 -33.63
CA PHE A 9 40.92 -23.36 -32.60
C PHE A 9 39.41 -23.25 -32.38
N THR A 10 38.95 -23.74 -31.22
CA THR A 10 37.57 -23.57 -30.79
C THR A 10 37.50 -22.25 -29.99
N THR A 11 36.99 -21.20 -30.60
CA THR A 11 36.69 -19.92 -29.94
C THR A 11 35.38 -20.08 -29.17
N ALA A 12 35.48 -20.16 -27.83
CA ALA A 12 34.34 -20.10 -26.93
C ALA A 12 33.90 -18.64 -26.79
N VAL A 13 32.77 -18.28 -27.37
CA VAL A 13 32.12 -16.99 -27.16
C VAL A 13 31.32 -17.10 -25.86
N ALA A 14 31.87 -16.52 -24.77
CA ALA A 14 31.14 -16.36 -23.53
C ALA A 14 30.12 -15.21 -23.66
N ALA A 15 28.85 -15.55 -23.80
CA ALA A 15 27.74 -14.59 -23.75
C ALA A 15 27.56 -14.13 -22.30
N ILE A 16 28.03 -12.95 -21.97
CA ILE A 16 27.74 -12.28 -20.70
C ILE A 16 26.32 -11.73 -20.78
N ALA A 17 25.37 -12.44 -20.19
CA ALA A 17 24.01 -11.93 -19.97
C ALA A 17 24.08 -10.84 -18.90
N LEU A 18 24.07 -9.56 -19.31
CA LEU A 18 23.87 -8.42 -18.42
C LEU A 18 22.43 -8.49 -17.91
N CYS A 19 22.23 -9.05 -16.71
CA CYS A 19 20.99 -8.87 -15.97
C CYS A 19 20.94 -7.39 -15.52
N ALA A 20 20.34 -6.55 -16.33
CA ALA A 20 19.95 -5.20 -15.91
C ALA A 20 18.87 -5.33 -14.82
N SER A 21 19.28 -5.41 -13.57
CA SER A 21 18.40 -5.21 -12.42
C SER A 21 17.94 -3.76 -12.48
N GLY A 22 16.87 -3.50 -13.24
CA GLY A 22 16.18 -2.23 -13.18
C GLY A 22 15.71 -2.01 -11.74
N ALA A 23 16.32 -1.07 -11.03
CA ALA A 23 15.78 -0.60 -9.76
C ALA A 23 14.35 -0.14 -10.06
N ALA A 24 13.36 -0.94 -9.65
CA ALA A 24 11.97 -0.54 -9.76
C ALA A 24 11.82 0.73 -8.92
N LEU A 25 11.70 1.87 -9.59
CA LEU A 25 11.41 3.13 -8.91
C LEU A 25 10.15 2.92 -8.07
N ALA A 26 10.26 3.22 -6.77
CA ALA A 26 9.12 3.09 -5.86
C ALA A 26 7.96 3.95 -6.40
N GLN A 27 6.84 3.31 -6.70
CA GLN A 27 5.67 4.00 -7.25
C GLN A 27 5.05 4.88 -6.17
N LYS A 28 4.71 6.12 -6.56
CA LYS A 28 4.03 7.05 -5.66
C LYS A 28 2.60 7.25 -6.12
N VAL A 29 1.70 7.41 -5.14
CA VAL A 29 0.30 7.73 -5.37
C VAL A 29 -0.04 8.99 -4.60
N LYS A 30 -0.65 9.95 -5.26
CA LYS A 30 -1.23 11.13 -4.65
C LYS A 30 -2.72 10.89 -4.36
N LEU A 31 -3.11 11.09 -3.12
CA LEU A 31 -4.49 11.17 -2.66
C LEU A 31 -4.83 12.64 -2.47
N ALA A 32 -5.52 13.24 -3.43
CA ALA A 32 -6.05 14.61 -3.31
C ALA A 32 -7.31 14.55 -2.45
N THR A 33 -7.24 15.05 -1.22
CA THR A 33 -8.38 15.01 -0.28
C THR A 33 -9.02 16.38 -0.08
N SER A 34 -10.17 16.43 0.57
CA SER A 34 -10.80 17.69 0.98
C SER A 34 -10.03 18.42 2.09
N ALA A 35 -9.13 17.72 2.81
CA ALA A 35 -8.29 18.27 3.88
C ALA A 35 -6.88 18.68 3.39
N GLY A 36 -6.49 18.29 2.17
CA GLY A 36 -5.18 18.51 1.54
C GLY A 36 -4.67 17.27 0.83
N ASP A 37 -3.50 17.37 0.22
CA ASP A 37 -2.87 16.29 -0.52
C ASP A 37 -2.01 15.40 0.39
N ILE A 38 -2.13 14.08 0.22
CA ILE A 38 -1.29 13.07 0.86
C ILE A 38 -0.59 12.29 -0.26
N VAL A 39 0.74 12.21 -0.23
CA VAL A 39 1.51 11.40 -1.18
C VAL A 39 2.08 10.19 -0.46
N VAL A 40 1.82 9.03 -1.01
CA VAL A 40 2.29 7.74 -0.48
C VAL A 40 3.27 7.09 -1.44
N GLU A 41 4.32 6.52 -0.91
CA GLU A 41 5.30 5.71 -1.63
C GLU A 41 5.02 4.24 -1.32
N LEU A 42 4.92 3.41 -2.36
CA LEU A 42 4.53 2.01 -2.27
C LEU A 42 5.77 1.10 -2.32
N ASP A 43 5.77 0.05 -1.52
CA ASP A 43 6.87 -0.93 -1.46
C ASP A 43 6.48 -2.24 -2.16
N ALA A 44 6.56 -2.25 -3.48
CA ALA A 44 6.25 -3.43 -4.30
C ALA A 44 7.24 -4.60 -4.09
N ALA A 45 8.45 -4.33 -3.61
CA ALA A 45 9.43 -5.37 -3.32
C ALA A 45 9.03 -6.20 -2.09
N LYS A 46 8.42 -5.55 -1.09
CA LYS A 46 8.00 -6.17 0.17
C LYS A 46 6.55 -6.63 0.18
N ALA A 47 5.66 -5.94 -0.55
CA ALA A 47 4.23 -6.22 -0.57
C ALA A 47 3.67 -6.20 -2.00
N PRO A 48 4.15 -7.07 -2.91
CA PRO A 48 3.81 -7.02 -4.33
C PRO A 48 2.32 -7.15 -4.62
N LYS A 49 1.59 -8.02 -3.89
CA LYS A 49 0.15 -8.23 -4.10
C LYS A 49 -0.67 -7.07 -3.57
N SER A 50 -0.36 -6.56 -2.39
CA SER A 50 -1.02 -5.41 -1.79
C SER A 50 -0.81 -4.15 -2.63
N VAL A 51 0.40 -3.91 -3.13
CA VAL A 51 0.72 -2.79 -4.01
C VAL A 51 0.00 -2.92 -5.36
N ALA A 52 0.05 -4.09 -6.01
CA ALA A 52 -0.65 -4.30 -7.27
C ALA A 52 -2.16 -4.07 -7.12
N ASN A 53 -2.78 -4.63 -6.08
CA ASN A 53 -4.18 -4.46 -5.76
C ASN A 53 -4.55 -2.97 -5.54
N PHE A 54 -3.77 -2.25 -4.73
CA PHE A 54 -3.99 -0.83 -4.47
C PHE A 54 -3.90 0.00 -5.76
N LEU A 55 -2.89 -0.25 -6.59
CA LEU A 55 -2.71 0.44 -7.88
C LEU A 55 -3.83 0.14 -8.88
N GLU A 56 -4.38 -1.05 -8.89
CA GLU A 56 -5.53 -1.40 -9.72
C GLU A 56 -6.77 -0.60 -9.31
N TYR A 57 -7.04 -0.45 -8.01
CA TYR A 57 -8.10 0.41 -7.51
C TYR A 57 -7.86 1.89 -7.82
N VAL A 58 -6.61 2.38 -7.72
CA VAL A 58 -6.24 3.75 -8.12
C VAL A 58 -6.53 3.98 -9.60
N LYS A 59 -6.05 3.08 -10.47
CA LYS A 59 -6.24 3.16 -11.93
C LYS A 59 -7.70 3.09 -12.34
N ALA A 60 -8.50 2.30 -11.64
CA ALA A 60 -9.94 2.18 -11.85
C ALA A 60 -10.75 3.38 -11.31
N GLY A 61 -10.09 4.34 -10.65
CA GLY A 61 -10.77 5.48 -10.03
C GLY A 61 -11.64 5.10 -8.83
N HIS A 62 -11.47 3.90 -8.26
CA HIS A 62 -12.29 3.40 -7.15
C HIS A 62 -12.28 4.33 -5.95
N TYR A 63 -11.10 4.88 -5.61
CA TYR A 63 -10.96 5.76 -4.45
C TYR A 63 -11.58 7.14 -4.62
N ASN A 64 -11.90 7.56 -5.85
CA ASN A 64 -12.51 8.86 -6.10
C ASN A 64 -13.92 8.90 -5.49
N GLY A 65 -14.17 9.90 -4.67
CA GLY A 65 -15.42 10.07 -3.92
C GLY A 65 -15.56 9.17 -2.68
N THR A 66 -14.53 8.38 -2.32
CA THR A 66 -14.52 7.67 -1.03
C THR A 66 -14.08 8.58 0.10
N ILE A 67 -14.38 8.19 1.33
CA ILE A 67 -14.08 8.97 2.53
C ILE A 67 -13.13 8.21 3.47
N PHE A 68 -12.47 8.97 4.35
CA PHE A 68 -11.94 8.41 5.59
C PHE A 68 -13.11 8.23 6.57
N HIS A 69 -13.68 7.03 6.57
CA HIS A 69 -14.92 6.72 7.30
C HIS A 69 -14.72 6.31 8.75
N ARG A 70 -13.48 6.03 9.16
CA ARG A 70 -13.13 5.71 10.54
C ARG A 70 -11.81 6.38 10.91
N VAL A 71 -11.86 7.21 11.94
CA VAL A 71 -10.73 8.00 12.42
C VAL A 71 -10.63 7.84 13.93
N ILE A 72 -9.51 7.32 14.39
CA ILE A 72 -9.21 7.20 15.83
C ILE A 72 -7.90 7.92 16.10
N ASP A 73 -7.97 8.99 16.87
CA ASP A 73 -6.78 9.69 17.33
C ASP A 73 -5.85 8.74 18.10
N ASN A 74 -4.55 8.91 17.98
CA ASN A 74 -3.55 8.01 18.54
C ASN A 74 -3.65 6.53 18.08
N PHE A 75 -4.26 6.27 16.92
CA PHE A 75 -4.28 4.94 16.32
C PHE A 75 -4.11 5.00 14.80
N MET A 76 -5.18 5.26 14.03
CA MET A 76 -5.13 5.26 12.57
C MET A 76 -6.27 6.09 11.95
N ILE A 77 -6.14 6.40 10.67
CA ILE A 77 -7.22 6.88 9.82
C ILE A 77 -7.48 5.83 8.71
N GLN A 78 -8.71 5.34 8.60
CA GLN A 78 -9.11 4.28 7.67
C GLN A 78 -10.07 4.82 6.62
N GLY A 79 -9.84 4.45 5.35
CA GLY A 79 -10.63 4.90 4.23
C GLY A 79 -10.61 3.96 3.03
N GLY A 80 -11.12 4.44 1.91
CA GLY A 80 -11.06 3.76 0.61
C GLY A 80 -12.19 2.76 0.32
N GLY A 81 -13.15 2.58 1.23
CA GLY A 81 -14.24 1.61 1.03
C GLY A 81 -15.63 2.24 0.99
N MET A 82 -15.84 3.38 1.64
CA MET A 82 -17.17 3.98 1.80
C MET A 82 -17.29 5.26 0.98
N THR A 83 -18.48 5.48 0.43
CA THR A 83 -18.89 6.73 -0.21
C THR A 83 -19.35 7.75 0.85
N THR A 84 -19.63 8.99 0.43
CA THR A 84 -20.10 10.07 1.31
C THR A 84 -21.47 9.78 1.96
N ASP A 85 -22.28 8.91 1.37
CA ASP A 85 -23.56 8.43 1.92
C ASP A 85 -23.40 7.11 2.73
N MET A 86 -22.15 6.79 3.13
CA MET A 86 -21.77 5.63 3.95
C MET A 86 -22.16 4.27 3.33
N LYS A 87 -22.25 4.21 2.00
CA LYS A 87 -22.40 2.96 1.28
C LYS A 87 -21.05 2.36 0.93
N GLU A 88 -20.91 1.06 1.11
CA GLU A 88 -19.73 0.35 0.68
C GLU A 88 -19.68 0.28 -0.85
N LYS A 89 -18.52 0.59 -1.43
CA LYS A 89 -18.30 0.43 -2.87
C LYS A 89 -17.98 -1.03 -3.19
N GLU A 90 -18.48 -1.49 -4.33
CA GLU A 90 -18.14 -2.82 -4.85
C GLU A 90 -16.64 -3.01 -4.94
N THR A 91 -16.18 -4.18 -4.53
CA THR A 91 -14.78 -4.54 -4.50
C THR A 91 -14.47 -5.71 -5.44
N ARG A 92 -13.21 -5.84 -5.79
CA ARG A 92 -12.66 -7.00 -6.49
C ARG A 92 -12.50 -8.17 -5.49
N ALA A 93 -12.10 -9.33 -6.00
CA ALA A 93 -11.77 -10.46 -5.14
C ALA A 93 -10.69 -10.09 -4.10
N PRO A 94 -10.75 -10.63 -2.88
CA PRO A 94 -9.77 -10.35 -1.84
C PRO A 94 -8.39 -10.92 -2.20
N ILE A 95 -7.37 -10.37 -1.55
CA ILE A 95 -5.97 -10.75 -1.75
C ILE A 95 -5.41 -11.50 -0.55
N PRO A 96 -4.41 -12.39 -0.75
CA PRO A 96 -3.68 -13.03 0.34
C PRO A 96 -2.95 -12.02 1.21
N LEU A 97 -2.87 -12.32 2.51
CA LEU A 97 -2.16 -11.51 3.49
C LEU A 97 -0.64 -11.51 3.25
N GLU A 98 -0.03 -10.33 3.29
CA GLU A 98 1.43 -10.13 3.16
C GLU A 98 2.05 -9.53 4.44
N SER A 99 1.53 -9.80 5.62
CA SER A 99 2.02 -9.21 6.89
C SER A 99 3.40 -9.71 7.34
N ARG A 100 3.89 -10.82 6.75
CA ARG A 100 5.23 -11.40 7.04
C ARG A 100 6.33 -10.84 6.13
N ASN A 101 6.19 -9.61 5.69
CA ASN A 101 7.08 -8.97 4.71
C ASN A 101 8.23 -8.15 5.33
N GLY A 102 8.33 -8.14 6.66
CA GLY A 102 9.35 -7.42 7.41
C GLY A 102 9.08 -5.92 7.59
N LEU A 103 7.93 -5.40 7.09
CA LEU A 103 7.49 -4.04 7.36
C LEU A 103 6.66 -4.01 8.66
N THR A 104 6.73 -2.89 9.37
CA THR A 104 6.04 -2.68 10.64
C THR A 104 5.05 -1.53 10.57
N ASN A 105 4.01 -1.58 11.41
CA ASN A 105 2.95 -0.58 11.48
C ASN A 105 3.40 0.67 12.26
N GLN A 106 4.44 1.33 11.76
CA GLN A 106 4.96 2.59 12.30
C GLN A 106 4.13 3.78 11.83
N ARG A 107 4.25 4.89 12.54
CA ARG A 107 3.61 6.17 12.15
C ARG A 107 3.93 6.52 10.68
N GLY A 108 2.88 6.87 9.95
CA GLY A 108 2.96 7.23 8.54
C GLY A 108 2.91 6.04 7.57
N THR A 109 2.93 4.78 8.04
CA THR A 109 2.80 3.63 7.14
C THR A 109 1.36 3.39 6.73
N LEU A 110 1.20 2.85 5.49
CA LEU A 110 -0.07 2.36 4.96
C LEU A 110 -0.16 0.86 5.13
N ALA A 111 -1.30 0.38 5.63
CA ALA A 111 -1.59 -1.04 5.72
C ALA A 111 -2.98 -1.36 5.18
N MET A 112 -3.15 -2.60 4.68
CA MET A 112 -4.44 -3.09 4.21
C MET A 112 -5.36 -3.37 5.39
N ALA A 113 -6.58 -2.81 5.34
CA ALA A 113 -7.65 -3.21 6.25
C ALA A 113 -8.21 -4.57 5.83
N ARG A 114 -8.69 -5.35 6.80
CA ARG A 114 -9.27 -6.67 6.61
C ARG A 114 -10.29 -7.02 7.70
N THR A 115 -11.08 -8.03 7.49
CA THR A 115 -11.93 -8.64 8.52
C THR A 115 -11.12 -9.57 9.43
N SER A 116 -11.76 -10.41 10.22
CA SER A 116 -11.12 -11.47 10.99
C SER A 116 -10.45 -12.54 10.11
N ASP A 117 -10.90 -12.72 8.86
CA ASP A 117 -10.21 -13.55 7.88
C ASP A 117 -8.93 -12.84 7.42
N PRO A 118 -7.74 -13.45 7.61
CA PRO A 118 -6.47 -12.85 7.18
C PRO A 118 -6.39 -12.55 5.67
N ASN A 119 -7.11 -13.31 4.84
CA ASN A 119 -7.08 -13.17 3.38
C ASN A 119 -8.32 -12.41 2.83
N SER A 120 -8.91 -11.52 3.61
CA SER A 120 -10.11 -10.76 3.22
C SER A 120 -9.84 -9.33 2.78
N ALA A 121 -8.60 -8.89 2.68
CA ALA A 121 -8.28 -7.53 2.27
C ALA A 121 -8.71 -7.26 0.81
N THR A 122 -9.40 -6.14 0.58
CA THR A 122 -9.85 -5.71 -0.76
C THR A 122 -9.36 -4.29 -1.07
N ALA A 123 -10.21 -3.26 -0.96
CA ALA A 123 -9.88 -1.88 -1.30
C ALA A 123 -9.49 -1.03 -0.09
N GLN A 124 -10.01 -1.35 1.09
CA GLN A 124 -9.83 -0.50 2.26
C GLN A 124 -8.40 -0.54 2.79
N PHE A 125 -7.90 0.62 3.17
CA PHE A 125 -6.58 0.79 3.77
C PHE A 125 -6.66 1.73 4.98
N PHE A 126 -5.61 1.72 5.79
CA PHE A 126 -5.45 2.72 6.85
C PHE A 126 -4.03 3.30 6.87
N ILE A 127 -3.92 4.51 7.40
CA ILE A 127 -2.65 5.18 7.66
C ILE A 127 -2.45 5.21 9.18
N ASN A 128 -1.34 4.66 9.63
CA ASN A 128 -0.96 4.68 11.04
C ASN A 128 -0.59 6.11 11.47
N VAL A 129 -1.21 6.64 12.53
CA VAL A 129 -0.90 7.97 13.04
C VAL A 129 0.06 7.97 14.22
N LYS A 130 0.42 6.77 14.68
CA LYS A 130 1.49 6.48 15.64
C LYS A 130 2.06 5.08 15.35
N ASP A 131 3.06 4.66 16.11
CA ASP A 131 3.58 3.30 16.06
C ASP A 131 2.57 2.35 16.73
N ASN A 132 2.08 1.39 15.95
CA ASN A 132 1.06 0.42 16.34
C ASN A 132 1.62 -0.99 16.32
N ASP A 133 2.62 -1.28 17.16
CA ASP A 133 3.36 -2.55 17.15
C ASP A 133 2.46 -3.78 17.33
N PHE A 134 1.34 -3.62 18.07
CA PHE A 134 0.35 -4.68 18.25
C PHE A 134 -0.38 -5.11 16.97
N LEU A 135 -0.22 -4.37 15.85
CA LEU A 135 -0.70 -4.73 14.51
C LEU A 135 0.34 -5.52 13.70
N ASN A 136 1.58 -5.57 14.17
CA ASN A 136 2.64 -6.33 13.51
C ASN A 136 2.39 -7.83 13.68
N GLN A 137 2.72 -8.62 12.67
CA GLN A 137 2.46 -10.06 12.66
C GLN A 137 2.97 -10.78 13.94
N THR A 138 4.15 -10.40 14.42
CA THR A 138 4.78 -11.00 15.60
C THR A 138 4.11 -10.64 16.93
N GLN A 139 3.30 -9.58 16.96
CA GLN A 139 2.68 -9.04 18.18
C GLN A 139 1.15 -9.03 18.11
N ALA A 140 0.59 -9.32 16.95
CA ALA A 140 -0.85 -9.33 16.75
C ALA A 140 -1.50 -10.50 17.51
N LYS A 141 -2.60 -10.22 18.21
CA LYS A 141 -3.35 -11.23 18.98
C LYS A 141 -3.84 -12.41 18.16
N ASP A 142 -4.14 -12.18 16.89
CA ASP A 142 -4.58 -13.21 15.94
C ASP A 142 -3.41 -13.94 15.26
N GLY A 143 -2.16 -13.58 15.56
CA GLY A 143 -0.94 -14.14 14.96
C GLY A 143 -0.74 -13.79 13.48
N ASN A 144 -1.63 -12.98 12.89
CA ASN A 144 -1.60 -12.64 11.47
C ASN A 144 -1.16 -11.19 11.23
N GLY A 145 -1.63 -10.24 12.02
CA GLY A 145 -1.33 -8.82 11.88
C GLY A 145 -1.91 -8.20 10.60
N TYR A 146 -1.38 -7.03 10.23
CA TYR A 146 -1.82 -6.24 9.08
C TYR A 146 -0.65 -5.96 8.14
N ALA A 147 -0.89 -6.14 6.84
CA ALA A 147 0.14 -6.00 5.81
C ALA A 147 0.42 -4.54 5.51
N VAL A 148 1.57 -4.03 5.96
CA VAL A 148 2.10 -2.74 5.53
C VAL A 148 2.58 -2.88 4.09
N PHE A 149 2.23 -1.89 3.23
CA PHE A 149 2.58 -1.92 1.81
C PHE A 149 3.10 -0.58 1.28
N GLY A 150 3.23 0.45 2.13
CA GLY A 150 3.74 1.75 1.75
C GLY A 150 3.82 2.71 2.94
N LYS A 151 4.21 3.93 2.65
CA LYS A 151 4.34 5.00 3.65
C LYS A 151 4.00 6.36 3.06
N VAL A 152 3.52 7.26 3.89
CA VAL A 152 3.35 8.68 3.55
C VAL A 152 4.72 9.33 3.41
N VAL A 153 4.98 9.96 2.27
CA VAL A 153 6.22 10.72 2.00
C VAL A 153 5.98 12.23 1.93
N LYS A 154 4.70 12.65 1.79
CA LYS A 154 4.28 14.06 1.87
C LYS A 154 2.85 14.14 2.40
N GLY A 155 2.56 15.16 3.21
CA GLY A 155 1.20 15.39 3.72
C GLY A 155 0.92 14.71 5.06
N MET A 156 1.94 14.39 5.88
CA MET A 156 1.71 13.92 7.25
C MET A 156 1.01 14.96 8.12
N ASP A 157 1.19 16.25 7.85
CA ASP A 157 0.43 17.33 8.48
C ASP A 157 -1.07 17.29 8.14
N VAL A 158 -1.41 16.85 6.90
CA VAL A 158 -2.80 16.60 6.49
C VAL A 158 -3.36 15.38 7.23
N VAL A 159 -2.59 14.30 7.34
CA VAL A 159 -2.97 13.11 8.14
C VAL A 159 -3.22 13.53 9.60
N ASP A 160 -2.37 14.39 10.17
CA ASP A 160 -2.55 14.88 11.53
C ASP A 160 -3.79 15.78 11.72
N LYS A 161 -4.13 16.58 10.71
CA LYS A 161 -5.40 17.32 10.71
C LYS A 161 -6.60 16.38 10.71
N ILE A 162 -6.55 15.31 9.92
CA ILE A 162 -7.65 14.34 9.84
C ILE A 162 -7.80 13.59 11.16
N ARG A 163 -6.72 13.06 11.76
CA ARG A 163 -6.79 12.31 13.02
C ARG A 163 -7.33 13.12 14.19
N ALA A 164 -7.11 14.44 14.17
CA ALA A 164 -7.54 15.35 15.22
C ALA A 164 -9.00 15.84 15.04
N MET A 165 -9.69 15.43 13.98
CA MET A 165 -11.08 15.83 13.76
C MET A 165 -12.01 15.18 14.79
N PRO A 166 -13.03 15.90 15.27
CA PRO A 166 -14.05 15.33 16.11
C PRO A 166 -14.79 14.19 15.38
N THR A 167 -15.01 13.09 16.09
CA THR A 167 -15.71 11.91 15.58
C THR A 167 -16.99 11.65 16.37
N GLY A 168 -17.97 11.02 15.71
CA GLY A 168 -19.21 10.55 16.30
C GLY A 168 -19.21 9.03 16.52
N ALA A 169 -20.40 8.45 16.51
CA ALA A 169 -20.59 7.01 16.66
C ALA A 169 -19.80 6.24 15.60
N GLY A 170 -19.13 5.15 16.01
CA GLY A 170 -18.33 4.32 15.11
C GLY A 170 -17.03 4.98 14.63
N ASP A 171 -16.52 5.99 15.35
CA ASP A 171 -15.31 6.75 15.02
C ASP A 171 -15.41 7.48 13.66
N VAL A 172 -16.62 7.79 13.20
CA VAL A 172 -16.87 8.51 11.93
C VAL A 172 -16.62 10.00 12.14
N PRO A 173 -15.76 10.67 11.33
CA PRO A 173 -15.56 12.11 11.42
C PRO A 173 -16.87 12.88 11.25
N LEU A 174 -17.15 13.84 12.16
CA LEU A 174 -18.33 14.71 12.04
C LEU A 174 -18.27 15.58 10.76
N GLN A 175 -17.07 15.95 10.33
CA GLN A 175 -16.82 16.55 9.02
C GLN A 175 -16.16 15.54 8.13
N GLN A 176 -16.85 15.12 7.09
CA GLN A 176 -16.33 14.11 6.16
C GLN A 176 -15.06 14.58 5.45
N VAL A 177 -14.07 13.70 5.38
CA VAL A 177 -12.88 13.89 4.58
C VAL A 177 -12.95 12.99 3.34
N VAL A 178 -13.11 13.64 2.19
CA VAL A 178 -13.31 12.97 0.89
C VAL A 178 -11.98 12.85 0.16
N ILE A 179 -11.66 11.68 -0.35
CA ILE A 179 -10.62 11.46 -1.36
C ILE A 179 -11.22 11.90 -2.70
N LYS A 180 -10.91 13.11 -3.14
CA LYS A 180 -11.43 13.66 -4.41
C LYS A 180 -10.88 12.89 -5.60
N GLN A 181 -9.60 12.55 -5.54
CA GLN A 181 -8.91 11.80 -6.60
C GLN A 181 -7.69 11.08 -6.04
N ALA A 182 -7.45 9.87 -6.55
CA ALA A 182 -6.21 9.12 -6.35
C ALA A 182 -5.50 8.94 -7.70
N THR A 183 -4.22 9.33 -7.79
CA THR A 183 -3.44 9.27 -9.05
C THR A 183 -2.04 8.74 -8.81
N VAL A 184 -1.55 7.90 -9.73
CA VAL A 184 -0.14 7.49 -9.75
C VAL A 184 0.70 8.69 -10.19
N GLU A 185 1.71 9.07 -9.40
CA GLU A 185 2.69 10.08 -9.78
C GLU A 185 3.75 9.47 -10.70
N LYS A 186 4.19 10.27 -11.67
CA LYS A 186 5.26 9.90 -12.63
C LYS A 186 6.64 10.20 -12.05
#